data_30e31afa5c00aaa6e5d772b99705f422
#
_entry.id   30e31afa5c00aaa6e5d772b99705f422
#
_cell.length_a   1.000
_cell.length_b   1.000
_cell.length_c   1.000
_cell.angle_alpha   90.00
_cell.angle_beta   90.00
_cell.angle_gamma   90.00
#
_symmetry.space_group_name_H-M   'P 1'
#
loop_
_entity.id
_entity.type
_entity.pdbx_description
1 polymer ?
#
loop_
_entity_poly.entity_id
_entity_poly.type
_entity_poly.pdbx_seq_one_letter_code
_entity_poly.pdbx_strand_id
1 'polypeptide(L)'
;EKRLKVIIETCLLTEEEKIALCDVVSRSRAEFIKTSTGFAGGGATLADIRLFKKYVTGDTKIKAAGGIKSVADAEAFLAAGAERLGSSSLLAMLRQEIKQ
;
A
#
# COMPACT_ATOMS: atom_id res chain seq x y z
N GLU A 1 -2.94 -6.57 -22.44
CA GLU A 1 -2.84 -7.11 -21.09
C GLU A 1 -3.52 -6.21 -20.08
N LYS A 2 -4.31 -6.80 -19.24
CA LYS A 2 -5.02 -6.06 -18.22
C LYS A 2 -4.22 -6.09 -16.92
N ARG A 3 -3.98 -4.91 -16.37
CA ARG A 3 -3.37 -4.79 -15.05
C ARG A 3 -4.47 -4.81 -13.99
N LEU A 4 -4.40 -5.77 -13.10
CA LEU A 4 -5.37 -5.88 -12.03
C LEU A 4 -4.79 -5.32 -10.74
N LYS A 5 -5.51 -4.37 -10.14
CA LYS A 5 -5.17 -3.82 -8.83
C LYS A 5 -6.29 -4.20 -7.88
N VAL A 6 -5.94 -4.78 -6.75
CA VAL A 6 -6.93 -5.17 -5.74
C VAL A 6 -6.74 -4.30 -4.51
N ILE A 7 -7.82 -3.65 -4.08
CA ILE A 7 -7.83 -2.78 -2.89
C ILE A 7 -8.55 -3.54 -1.78
N ILE A 8 -7.89 -3.73 -0.64
CA ILE A 8 -8.46 -4.53 0.44
C ILE A 8 -8.89 -3.74 1.68
N GLU A 9 -8.71 -2.42 1.71
CA GLU A 9 -9.13 -1.55 2.83
C GLU A 9 -8.70 -2.11 4.18
N THR A 10 -7.40 -2.15 4.42
CA THR A 10 -6.81 -2.78 5.59
C THR A 10 -7.37 -2.27 6.92
N CYS A 11 -7.78 -1.01 7.00
CA CYS A 11 -8.33 -0.45 8.25
C CYS A 11 -9.65 -1.09 8.67
N LEU A 12 -10.33 -1.80 7.77
CA LEU A 12 -11.58 -2.49 8.04
C LEU A 12 -11.41 -3.97 8.34
N LEU A 13 -10.18 -4.47 8.32
CA LEU A 13 -9.91 -5.90 8.39
C LEU A 13 -9.13 -6.29 9.64
N THR A 14 -9.38 -7.51 10.12
CA THR A 14 -8.54 -8.12 11.14
C THR A 14 -7.24 -8.60 10.50
N GLU A 15 -6.23 -8.90 11.33
CA GLU A 15 -4.97 -9.44 10.83
C GLU A 15 -5.17 -10.74 10.06
N GLU A 16 -6.00 -11.64 10.58
CA GLU A 16 -6.31 -12.91 9.93
C GLU A 16 -6.95 -12.71 8.56
N GLU A 17 -7.86 -11.74 8.45
CA GLU A 17 -8.49 -11.41 7.18
C GLU A 17 -7.48 -10.85 6.18
N LYS A 18 -6.57 -10.01 6.65
CA LYS A 18 -5.50 -9.46 5.79
C LYS A 18 -4.62 -10.57 5.23
N ILE A 19 -4.24 -11.53 6.08
CA ILE A 19 -3.41 -12.67 5.66
C ILE A 19 -4.14 -13.51 4.61
N ALA A 20 -5.42 -13.81 4.86
CA ALA A 20 -6.22 -14.60 3.91
C ALA A 20 -6.34 -13.89 2.57
N LEU A 21 -6.55 -12.57 2.57
CA LEU A 21 -6.66 -11.80 1.35
C LEU A 21 -5.33 -11.69 0.61
N CYS A 22 -4.21 -11.65 1.31
CA CYS A 22 -2.90 -11.69 0.66
C CYS A 22 -2.75 -12.96 -0.19
N ASP A 23 -3.19 -14.09 0.33
CA ASP A 23 -3.15 -15.35 -0.40
C ASP A 23 -4.05 -15.33 -1.63
N VAL A 24 -5.31 -14.87 -1.45
CA VAL A 24 -6.27 -14.78 -2.55
C VAL A 24 -5.76 -13.86 -3.66
N VAL A 25 -5.25 -12.67 -3.29
CA VAL A 25 -4.75 -11.70 -4.26
C VAL A 25 -3.53 -12.26 -4.99
N SER A 26 -2.63 -12.91 -4.28
CA SER A 26 -1.44 -13.53 -4.89
C SER A 26 -1.82 -14.59 -5.92
N ARG A 27 -2.82 -15.42 -5.58
CA ARG A 27 -3.30 -16.47 -6.49
C ARG A 27 -4.02 -15.90 -7.71
N SER A 28 -4.64 -14.73 -7.58
CA SER A 28 -5.35 -14.09 -8.68
C SER A 28 -4.42 -13.50 -9.73
N ARG A 29 -3.10 -13.49 -9.45
CA ARG A 29 -2.09 -12.88 -10.31
C ARG A 29 -2.30 -11.39 -10.52
N ALA A 30 -2.89 -10.72 -9.52
CA ALA A 30 -3.02 -9.27 -9.54
C ALA A 30 -1.63 -8.62 -9.62
N GLU A 31 -1.52 -7.52 -10.34
CA GLU A 31 -0.28 -6.79 -10.43
C GLU A 31 0.04 -6.07 -9.12
N PHE A 32 -1.00 -5.53 -8.47
CA PHE A 32 -0.85 -4.79 -7.22
C PHE A 32 -1.87 -5.21 -6.17
N ILE A 33 -1.44 -5.21 -4.92
CA ILE A 33 -2.32 -5.18 -3.77
C ILE A 33 -2.20 -3.81 -3.13
N LYS A 34 -3.32 -3.12 -2.95
CA LYS A 34 -3.36 -1.76 -2.42
C LYS A 34 -4.01 -1.75 -1.05
N THR A 35 -3.44 -1.01 -0.11
CA THR A 35 -3.94 -1.00 1.27
C THR A 35 -5.31 -0.34 1.42
N SER A 36 -5.55 0.77 0.75
CA SER A 36 -6.70 1.63 1.05
C SER A 36 -7.13 2.47 -0.12
N THR A 37 -8.40 2.88 -0.11
CA THR A 37 -8.90 3.89 -1.05
C THR A 37 -8.64 5.31 -0.55
N GLY A 38 -8.42 5.47 0.75
CA GLY A 38 -8.33 6.78 1.38
C GLY A 38 -9.65 7.31 1.90
N PHE A 39 -10.76 6.58 1.68
CA PHE A 39 -12.10 7.04 2.07
C PHE A 39 -12.67 6.36 3.31
N ALA A 40 -12.08 5.29 3.76
CA ALA A 40 -12.63 4.49 4.86
C ALA A 40 -12.11 4.92 6.25
N GLY A 41 -11.53 6.09 6.37
CA GLY A 41 -11.09 6.64 7.66
C GLY A 41 -9.70 6.22 8.11
N GLY A 42 -9.07 5.27 7.43
CA GLY A 42 -7.71 4.84 7.73
C GLY A 42 -6.91 4.61 6.46
N GLY A 43 -5.61 4.85 6.53
CA GLY A 43 -4.70 4.64 5.42
C GLY A 43 -3.73 3.50 5.69
N ALA A 44 -2.67 3.44 4.92
CA ALA A 44 -1.61 2.44 5.09
C ALA A 44 -0.91 2.59 6.43
N THR A 45 -0.52 1.47 7.01
CA THR A 45 0.34 1.45 8.20
C THR A 45 1.58 0.63 7.88
N LEU A 46 2.67 0.89 8.60
CA LEU A 46 3.89 0.09 8.42
C LEU A 46 3.64 -1.38 8.72
N ALA A 47 2.81 -1.66 9.72
CA ALA A 47 2.45 -3.04 10.07
C ALA A 47 1.77 -3.75 8.90
N ASP A 48 0.86 -3.06 8.19
CA ASP A 48 0.17 -3.61 7.03
C ASP A 48 1.16 -3.93 5.90
N ILE A 49 2.08 -3.02 5.62
CA ILE A 49 3.06 -3.22 4.56
C ILE A 49 4.00 -4.39 4.89
N ARG A 50 4.44 -4.48 6.13
CA ARG A 50 5.28 -5.61 6.58
C ARG A 50 4.53 -6.93 6.46
N LEU A 51 3.25 -6.94 6.80
CA LEU A 51 2.39 -8.11 6.68
C LEU A 51 2.26 -8.54 5.21
N PHE A 52 2.01 -7.58 4.32
CA PHE A 52 1.94 -7.86 2.89
C PHE A 52 3.27 -8.41 2.37
N LYS A 53 4.38 -7.81 2.77
CA LYS A 53 5.71 -8.28 2.35
C LYS A 53 5.95 -9.72 2.76
N LYS A 54 5.42 -10.13 3.91
CA LYS A 54 5.57 -11.48 4.42
C LYS A 54 4.68 -12.50 3.70
N TYR A 55 3.44 -12.11 3.38
CA TYR A 55 2.42 -13.07 2.93
C TYR A 55 2.05 -12.97 1.45
N VAL A 56 2.29 -11.85 0.79
CA VAL A 56 2.06 -11.73 -0.64
C VAL A 56 3.17 -12.47 -1.39
N THR A 57 2.79 -13.31 -2.34
CA THR A 57 3.72 -14.14 -3.09
C THR A 57 3.61 -13.87 -4.59
N GLY A 58 4.51 -14.46 -5.37
CA GLY A 58 4.52 -14.30 -6.82
C GLY A 58 4.98 -12.90 -7.22
N ASP A 59 4.39 -12.38 -8.29
CA ASP A 59 4.79 -11.09 -8.86
C ASP A 59 3.90 -9.92 -8.43
N THR A 60 2.98 -10.14 -7.49
CA THR A 60 2.10 -9.08 -7.00
C THR A 60 2.91 -8.06 -6.20
N LYS A 61 2.80 -6.80 -6.59
CA LYS A 61 3.51 -5.69 -5.95
C LYS A 61 2.61 -5.02 -4.92
N ILE A 62 3.23 -4.37 -3.95
CA ILE A 62 2.53 -3.74 -2.84
C ILE A 62 2.45 -2.23 -3.06
N LYS A 63 1.23 -1.69 -3.01
CA LYS A 63 1.01 -0.24 -3.09
C LYS A 63 0.43 0.25 -1.77
N ALA A 64 1.16 1.13 -1.10
CA ALA A 64 0.68 1.81 0.10
C ALA A 64 -0.08 3.06 -0.29
N ALA A 65 -1.29 3.23 0.24
CA ALA A 65 -2.13 4.38 -0.09
C ALA A 65 -2.79 4.93 1.17
N GLY A 66 -2.84 6.25 1.27
CA GLY A 66 -3.32 6.94 2.46
C GLY A 66 -2.28 6.90 3.57
N GLY A 67 -2.43 7.75 4.57
CA GLY A 67 -1.53 7.75 5.73
C GLY A 67 -0.11 8.24 5.46
N ILE A 68 0.21 8.67 4.24
CA ILE A 68 1.54 9.16 3.88
C ILE A 68 1.49 10.68 3.96
N LYS A 69 2.07 11.23 5.02
CA LYS A 69 1.97 12.66 5.32
C LYS A 69 3.29 13.41 5.21
N SER A 70 4.39 12.71 4.97
CA SER A 70 5.71 13.31 4.87
C SER A 70 6.63 12.46 4.01
N VAL A 71 7.76 13.03 3.62
CA VAL A 71 8.78 12.28 2.89
C VAL A 71 9.34 11.16 3.77
N ALA A 72 9.48 11.41 5.08
CA ALA A 72 9.92 10.38 6.01
C ALA A 72 8.95 9.20 6.05
N ASP A 73 7.63 9.46 6.03
CA ASP A 73 6.63 8.40 5.96
C ASP A 73 6.80 7.59 4.66
N ALA A 74 6.98 8.29 3.54
CA ALA A 74 7.17 7.63 2.24
C ALA A 74 8.38 6.71 2.25
N GLU A 75 9.50 7.19 2.79
CA GLU A 75 10.73 6.39 2.90
C GLU A 75 10.52 5.17 3.78
N ALA A 76 9.79 5.33 4.90
CA ALA A 76 9.50 4.23 5.82
C ALA A 76 8.65 3.15 5.14
N PHE A 77 7.64 3.54 4.36
CA PHE A 77 6.82 2.58 3.63
C PHE A 77 7.61 1.83 2.56
N LEU A 78 8.47 2.52 1.85
CA LEU A 78 9.34 1.88 0.86
C LEU A 78 10.31 0.91 1.53
N ALA A 79 10.90 1.30 2.65
CA ALA A 79 11.81 0.44 3.41
C ALA A 79 11.09 -0.80 3.97
N ALA A 80 9.80 -0.66 4.31
CA ALA A 80 9.01 -1.77 4.83
C ALA A 80 8.59 -2.77 3.74
N GLY A 81 8.69 -2.38 2.46
CA GLY A 81 8.43 -3.27 1.35
C GLY A 81 7.42 -2.79 0.31
N ALA A 82 6.86 -1.59 0.47
CA ALA A 82 5.98 -1.04 -0.55
C ALA A 82 6.77 -0.73 -1.82
N GLU A 83 6.21 -1.06 -2.96
CA GLU A 83 6.86 -0.82 -4.26
C GLU A 83 6.29 0.40 -4.96
N ARG A 84 5.09 0.84 -4.55
CA ARG A 84 4.44 2.04 -5.03
C ARG A 84 3.77 2.77 -3.88
N LEU A 85 3.65 4.07 -4.00
CA LEU A 85 2.96 4.91 -3.02
C LEU A 85 1.87 5.70 -3.72
N GLY A 86 0.70 5.79 -3.09
CA GLY A 86 -0.42 6.58 -3.58
C GLY A 86 -0.76 7.67 -2.59
N SER A 87 -0.38 8.92 -2.88
CA SER A 87 -0.69 10.05 -2.02
C SER A 87 -0.58 11.35 -2.81
N SER A 88 -1.70 12.08 -2.88
CA SER A 88 -1.69 13.43 -3.48
C SER A 88 -0.93 14.42 -2.60
N SER A 89 -0.96 14.21 -1.29
CA SER A 89 -0.22 15.05 -0.35
C SER A 89 1.28 14.93 -0.56
N LEU A 90 1.76 13.74 -0.85
CA LEU A 90 3.18 13.51 -1.12
C LEU A 90 3.63 14.30 -2.34
N LEU A 91 2.84 14.29 -3.41
CA LEU A 91 3.16 15.02 -4.62
C LEU A 91 3.26 16.52 -4.36
N ALA A 92 2.34 17.06 -3.55
CA ALA A 92 2.36 18.47 -3.16
C ALA A 92 3.61 18.80 -2.36
N MET A 93 4.01 17.93 -1.44
CA MET A 93 5.22 18.12 -0.65
C MET A 93 6.48 18.11 -1.52
N LEU A 94 6.56 17.20 -2.47
CA LEU A 94 7.71 17.12 -3.38
C LEU A 94 7.81 18.36 -4.25
N ARG A 95 6.68 18.90 -4.70
CA ARG A 95 6.67 20.14 -5.47
C ARG A 95 7.19 21.31 -4.64
N GLN A 96 6.85 21.36 -3.36
CA GLN A 96 7.33 22.39 -2.46
C GLN A 96 8.86 22.32 -2.27
N GLU A 97 9.39 21.13 -2.10
CA GLU A 97 10.84 20.92 -1.96
C GLU A 97 11.60 21.36 -3.21
N ILE A 98 11.05 21.06 -4.38
CA ILE A 98 11.70 21.43 -5.64
C ILE A 98 11.75 22.95 -5.83
N LYS A 99 10.75 23.68 -5.30
CA LYS A 99 10.70 25.13 -5.39
C LYS A 99 11.63 25.85 -4.43
N GLN A 100 12.08 25.18 -3.41
CA GLN A 100 13.05 25.71 -2.48
C GLN A 100 14.47 25.48 -3.01
#